data_44001f7a2c16bd830288c61aa376cea7
#
_entry.id   44001f7a2c16bd830288c61aa376cea7
#
_cell.length_a   1.000
_cell.length_b   1.000
_cell.length_c   1.000
_cell.angle_alpha   90.00
_cell.angle_beta   90.00
_cell.angle_gamma   90.00
#
_symmetry.space_group_name_H-M   'P 1'
#
loop_
_entity.id
_entity.type
_entity.pdbx_description
1 polymer ?
#
loop_
_entity_poly.entity_id
_entity_poly.type
_entity_poly.pdbx_seq_one_letter_code
_entity_poly.pdbx_strand_id
1 'polypeptide(L)'
;MKSEQTLRRLKTVEGHLRGVIRMVEDDAYCIDVIRQIQAIEAALNKVSTGILADHLDSCVTTAIKGNDPRERERVLKEITDVFEMSTKV
;
A
#
# COMPACT_ATOMS: atom_id res chain seq x y z
N MET A 1 9.41 -9.90 3.75
CA MET A 1 8.15 -10.04 3.03
C MET A 1 8.43 -10.12 1.53
N LYS A 2 8.09 -11.22 0.91
CA LYS A 2 8.26 -11.40 -0.53
C LYS A 2 6.99 -12.04 -1.05
N SER A 3 6.12 -11.25 -1.69
CA SER A 3 4.83 -11.70 -2.17
C SER A 3 4.74 -11.51 -3.68
N GLU A 4 4.53 -12.61 -4.40
CA GLU A 4 4.31 -12.57 -5.84
C GLU A 4 3.04 -11.81 -6.21
N GLN A 5 2.01 -11.93 -5.39
CA GLN A 5 0.76 -11.22 -5.58
C GLN A 5 0.95 -9.71 -5.44
N THR A 6 1.70 -9.28 -4.44
CA THR A 6 2.04 -7.86 -4.24
C THR A 6 2.82 -7.31 -5.43
N LEU A 7 3.84 -8.06 -5.89
CA LEU A 7 4.63 -7.68 -7.06
C LEU A 7 3.76 -7.55 -8.31
N ARG A 8 2.86 -8.50 -8.52
CA ARG A 8 1.95 -8.51 -9.67
C ARG A 8 1.05 -7.28 -9.67
N ARG A 9 0.50 -6.95 -8.50
CA ARG A 9 -0.37 -5.78 -8.33
C ARG A 9 0.40 -4.48 -8.57
N LEU A 10 1.63 -4.38 -8.06
CA LEU A 10 2.47 -3.20 -8.28
C LEU A 10 2.84 -3.03 -9.75
N LYS A 11 3.13 -4.13 -10.44
CA LYS A 11 3.42 -4.07 -11.89
C LYS A 11 2.20 -3.64 -12.70
N THR A 12 1.01 -4.06 -12.28
CA THR A 12 -0.24 -3.61 -12.90
C THR A 12 -0.41 -2.10 -12.72
N VAL A 13 -0.15 -1.60 -11.51
CA VAL A 13 -0.20 -0.16 -11.22
C VAL A 13 0.85 0.60 -12.04
N GLU A 14 2.05 0.05 -12.17
CA GLU A 14 3.11 0.64 -13.00
C GLU A 14 2.65 0.83 -14.45
N GLY A 15 2.04 -0.21 -15.03
CA GLY A 15 1.51 -0.11 -16.39
C GLY A 15 0.37 0.89 -16.50
N HIS A 16 -0.51 0.94 -15.50
CA HIS A 16 -1.59 1.91 -15.44
C HIS A 16 -1.04 3.34 -15.37
N LEU A 17 -0.01 3.55 -14.55
CA LEU A 17 0.63 4.86 -14.43
C LEU A 17 1.26 5.31 -15.76
N ARG A 18 1.89 4.40 -16.49
CA ARG A 18 2.41 4.72 -17.83
C ARG A 18 1.30 5.15 -18.79
N GLY A 19 0.14 4.52 -18.69
CA GLY A 19 -1.04 4.91 -19.47
C GLY A 19 -1.49 6.34 -19.13
N VAL A 20 -1.46 6.70 -17.85
CA VAL A 20 -1.81 8.07 -17.42
C VAL A 20 -0.79 9.08 -17.94
N ILE A 21 0.49 8.74 -17.93
CA ILE A 21 1.54 9.60 -18.48
C ILE A 21 1.24 9.89 -19.95
N ARG A 22 0.89 8.88 -20.74
CA ARG A 22 0.51 9.06 -22.16
C ARG A 22 -0.72 9.95 -22.32
N MET A 23 -1.71 9.80 -21.43
CA MET A 23 -2.88 10.66 -21.44
C MET A 23 -2.50 12.14 -21.28
N VAL A 24 -1.58 12.41 -20.36
CA VAL A 24 -1.10 13.77 -20.13
C VAL A 24 -0.30 14.28 -21.33
N GLU A 25 0.56 13.43 -21.90
CA GLU A 25 1.34 13.77 -23.10
C GLU A 25 0.43 14.07 -24.30
N ASP A 26 -0.68 13.36 -24.41
CA ASP A 26 -1.66 13.51 -25.49
C ASP A 26 -2.74 14.57 -25.18
N ASP A 27 -2.55 15.33 -24.11
CA ASP A 27 -3.45 16.42 -23.70
C ASP A 27 -4.89 15.95 -23.50
N ALA A 28 -5.06 14.77 -22.88
CA ALA A 28 -6.38 14.22 -22.56
C ALA A 28 -7.13 15.11 -21.59
N TYR A 29 -8.45 14.98 -21.59
CA TYR A 29 -9.32 15.78 -20.74
C TYR A 29 -8.94 15.60 -19.26
N CYS A 30 -8.75 16.71 -18.54
CA CYS A 30 -8.19 16.71 -17.19
C CYS A 30 -9.02 15.88 -16.20
N ILE A 31 -10.33 15.87 -16.32
CA ILE A 31 -11.17 15.06 -15.42
C ILE A 31 -10.94 13.56 -15.62
N ASP A 32 -10.75 13.14 -16.88
CA ASP A 32 -10.44 11.74 -17.16
C ASP A 32 -9.08 11.32 -16.58
N VAL A 33 -8.10 12.22 -16.66
CA VAL A 33 -6.77 11.99 -16.04
C VAL A 33 -6.92 11.83 -14.54
N ILE A 34 -7.66 12.72 -13.89
CA ILE A 34 -7.88 12.67 -12.44
C ILE A 34 -8.56 11.37 -12.04
N ARG A 35 -9.56 10.92 -12.79
CA ARG A 35 -10.26 9.66 -12.50
C ARG A 35 -9.32 8.45 -12.59
N GLN A 36 -8.41 8.45 -13.55
CA GLN A 36 -7.41 7.40 -13.68
C GLN A 36 -6.43 7.42 -12.51
N ILE A 37 -6.04 8.60 -12.06
CA ILE A 37 -5.17 8.74 -10.88
C ILE A 37 -5.88 8.22 -9.62
N GLN A 38 -7.16 8.55 -9.45
CA GLN A 38 -7.95 8.04 -8.31
C GLN A 38 -8.03 6.51 -8.32
N ALA A 39 -8.15 5.90 -9.49
CA ALA A 39 -8.14 4.45 -9.61
C ALA A 39 -6.78 3.86 -9.20
N ILE A 40 -5.68 4.52 -9.56
CA ILE A 40 -4.33 4.12 -9.14
C ILE A 40 -4.17 4.24 -7.63
N GLU A 41 -4.65 5.32 -7.03
CA GLU A 41 -4.61 5.52 -5.59
C GLU A 41 -5.36 4.40 -4.85
N ALA A 42 -6.55 4.03 -5.34
CA ALA A 42 -7.33 2.94 -4.77
C ALA A 42 -6.59 1.61 -4.87
N ALA A 43 -5.94 1.35 -6.01
CA ALA A 43 -5.17 0.14 -6.23
C ALA A 43 -3.96 0.07 -5.30
N LEU A 44 -3.25 1.19 -5.11
CA LEU A 44 -2.13 1.28 -4.19
C LEU A 44 -2.57 1.09 -2.74
N ASN A 45 -3.71 1.65 -2.36
CA ASN A 45 -4.26 1.45 -1.02
C ASN A 45 -4.54 -0.03 -0.75
N LYS A 46 -5.06 -0.73 -1.75
CA LYS A 46 -5.31 -2.18 -1.65
C LYS A 46 -4.01 -2.97 -1.48
N VAL A 47 -2.95 -2.56 -2.16
CA VAL A 47 -1.61 -3.15 -1.99
C VAL A 47 -1.12 -2.93 -0.56
N SER A 48 -1.22 -1.71 -0.05
CA SER A 48 -0.80 -1.38 1.32
C SER A 48 -1.56 -2.20 2.35
N THR A 49 -2.87 -2.33 2.19
CA THR A 49 -3.71 -3.12 3.09
C THR A 49 -3.30 -4.60 3.07
N GLY A 50 -2.99 -5.14 1.89
CA GLY A 50 -2.54 -6.52 1.76
C GLY A 50 -1.20 -6.76 2.43
N ILE A 51 -0.27 -5.82 2.30
CA ILE A 51 1.04 -5.90 2.97
C ILE A 51 0.86 -5.85 4.48
N LEU A 52 0.01 -4.95 4.97
CA LEU A 52 -0.26 -4.84 6.40
C LEU A 52 -0.88 -6.13 6.95
N ALA A 53 -1.81 -6.73 6.23
CA ALA A 53 -2.42 -8.00 6.64
C ALA A 53 -1.37 -9.11 6.78
N ASP A 54 -0.45 -9.22 5.81
CA ASP A 54 0.64 -10.19 5.87
C ASP A 54 1.56 -9.92 7.05
N HIS A 55 1.87 -8.66 7.32
CA HIS A 55 2.71 -8.25 8.44
C HIS A 55 2.06 -8.62 9.78
N LEU A 56 0.74 -8.41 9.92
CA LEU A 56 0.00 -8.79 11.12
C LEU A 56 0.00 -10.30 11.33
N ASP A 57 -0.18 -11.07 10.24
CA ASP A 57 -0.21 -12.54 10.32
C ASP A 57 1.13 -13.17 10.68
N SER A 58 2.24 -12.57 10.26
CA SER A 58 3.57 -13.15 10.47
C SER A 58 4.39 -12.41 11.51
N CYS A 59 4.81 -11.18 11.20
CA CYS A 59 5.76 -10.45 12.03
C CYS A 59 5.17 -10.02 13.37
N VAL A 60 3.95 -9.48 13.34
CA VAL A 60 3.31 -8.96 14.56
C VAL A 60 2.88 -10.11 15.47
N THR A 61 2.27 -11.15 14.90
CA THR A 61 1.84 -12.31 15.67
C THR A 61 3.04 -12.99 16.35
N THR A 62 4.14 -13.14 15.62
CA THR A 62 5.38 -13.70 16.17
C THR A 62 5.91 -12.85 17.32
N ALA A 63 5.95 -11.52 17.16
CA ALA A 63 6.43 -10.61 18.20
C ALA A 63 5.53 -10.62 19.44
N ILE A 64 4.20 -10.69 19.25
CA ILE A 64 3.24 -10.69 20.36
C ILE A 64 3.35 -12.00 21.16
N LYS A 65 3.52 -13.14 20.48
CA LYS A 65 3.68 -14.45 21.14
C LYS A 65 5.05 -14.66 21.74
N GLY A 66 6.03 -13.82 21.37
CA GLY A 66 7.38 -13.89 21.91
C GLY A 66 7.47 -13.35 23.33
N ASN A 67 8.66 -13.48 23.92
CA ASN A 67 8.90 -13.11 25.31
C ASN A 67 9.56 -11.74 25.48
N ASP A 68 9.76 -10.99 24.41
CA ASP A 68 10.40 -9.67 24.44
C ASP A 68 9.37 -8.56 24.44
N PRO A 69 9.16 -7.86 25.59
CA PRO A 69 8.22 -6.75 25.67
C PRO A 69 8.58 -5.58 24.75
N ARG A 70 9.86 -5.36 24.48
CA ARG A 70 10.33 -4.29 23.60
C ARG A 70 9.89 -4.54 22.16
N GLU A 71 9.98 -5.79 21.74
CA GLU A 71 9.58 -6.20 20.40
C GLU A 71 8.06 -6.01 20.21
N ARG A 72 7.28 -6.41 21.20
CA ARG A 72 5.83 -6.21 21.18
C ARG A 72 5.46 -4.74 21.12
N GLU A 73 6.09 -3.92 21.94
CA GLU A 73 5.85 -2.49 21.97
C GLU A 73 6.19 -1.83 20.64
N ARG A 74 7.32 -2.22 20.05
CA ARG A 74 7.77 -1.70 18.75
C ARG A 74 6.76 -1.98 17.64
N VAL A 75 6.31 -3.24 17.50
CA VAL A 75 5.38 -3.61 16.42
C VAL A 75 4.01 -2.97 16.61
N LEU A 76 3.55 -2.84 17.85
CA LEU A 76 2.28 -2.18 18.13
C LEU A 76 2.34 -0.69 17.80
N LYS A 77 3.46 -0.04 18.09
CA LYS A 77 3.67 1.37 17.73
C LYS A 77 3.71 1.55 16.22
N GLU A 78 4.36 0.65 15.49
CA GLU A 78 4.40 0.69 14.04
C GLU A 78 3.01 0.63 13.42
N ILE A 79 2.12 -0.23 13.97
CA ILE A 79 0.73 -0.33 13.50
C ILE A 79 0.01 1.00 13.72
N THR A 80 0.19 1.60 14.89
CA THR A 80 -0.42 2.90 15.21
C THR A 80 0.08 3.98 14.24
N ASP A 81 1.39 4.00 13.97
CA ASP A 81 1.98 4.97 13.06
C ASP A 81 1.43 4.81 11.63
N VAL A 82 1.29 3.57 11.16
CA VAL A 82 0.72 3.30 9.84
C VAL A 82 -0.73 3.77 9.77
N PHE A 83 -1.51 3.51 10.81
CA PHE A 83 -2.91 3.93 10.88
C PHE A 83 -3.03 5.46 10.86
N GLU A 84 -2.19 6.16 11.60
CA GLU A 84 -2.17 7.62 11.62
C GLU A 84 -1.84 8.19 10.24
N MET A 85 -0.88 7.60 9.55
CA MET A 85 -0.51 8.03 8.19
C MET A 85 -1.67 7.84 7.20
N SER A 86 -2.44 6.77 7.33
CA SER A 86 -3.54 6.49 6.42
C SER A 86 -4.76 7.40 6.67
N THR A 87 -4.88 8.00 7.84
CA THR A 87 -5.99 8.93 8.16
C THR A 87 -5.64 10.40 7.91
N LYS A 88 -4.37 10.71 7.67
CA LYS A 88 -3.93 12.06 7.29
C LYS A 88 -4.11 12.24 5.79
N VAL A 89 -5.06 13.04 5.44
CA VAL A 89 -5.34 13.36 4.04
C VAL A 89 -4.92 14.80 3.75
#